data_bf796e4030e9db3265437f4f5beda230
#
_entry.id   bf796e4030e9db3265437f4f5beda230
#
_cell.length_a   1.000
_cell.length_b   1.000
_cell.length_c   1.000
_cell.angle_alpha   90.00
_cell.angle_beta   90.00
_cell.angle_gamma   90.00
#
_symmetry.space_group_name_H-M   'P 1'
#
loop_
_entity.id
_entity.type
_entity.pdbx_description
1 polymer ?
#
loop_
_entity_poly.entity_id
_entity_poly.type
_entity_poly.pdbx_seq_one_letter_code
_entity_poly.pdbx_strand_id
1 'polypeptide(L)'
;MTDAEQREAARQFANKWKGRGREDEDGRSYWIDFLSNVLGMANVTDRVEFEKKVVVDGNTKRIDVYIPETHVLIEQKSLGKALDQKIMNSGSVELTPYDQAKRYNDNLPYNEKARWIITSNFSDIWIYDMNARVPEAVKISLGEIPGKYPLLDILIKKDVQKIFHEMEVSIKAGDIVGLLYEAFLK
;
A
#
# COMPACT_ATOMS: atom_id res chain seq x y z
N MET A 1 -7.20 -18.96 -6.83
CA MET A 1 -6.51 -19.35 -5.58
C MET A 1 -7.55 -19.54 -4.48
N THR A 2 -7.41 -20.57 -3.67
CA THR A 2 -8.13 -20.73 -2.41
C THR A 2 -7.53 -19.80 -1.34
N ASP A 3 -8.26 -19.54 -0.24
CA ASP A 3 -7.75 -18.74 0.88
C ASP A 3 -6.45 -19.34 1.48
N ALA A 4 -6.38 -20.68 1.58
CA ALA A 4 -5.19 -21.36 2.09
C ALA A 4 -3.96 -21.18 1.18
N GLU A 5 -4.14 -21.29 -0.15
CA GLU A 5 -3.08 -21.06 -1.13
C GLU A 5 -2.61 -19.60 -1.11
N GLN A 6 -3.54 -18.67 -0.99
CA GLN A 6 -3.25 -17.25 -0.95
C GLN A 6 -2.49 -16.85 0.32
N ARG A 7 -2.89 -17.42 1.46
CA ARG A 7 -2.20 -17.24 2.75
C ARG A 7 -0.79 -17.80 2.74
N GLU A 8 -0.59 -18.94 2.08
CA GLU A 8 0.74 -19.54 1.93
C GLU A 8 1.62 -18.70 0.99
N ALA A 9 1.08 -18.24 -0.13
CA ALA A 9 1.78 -17.32 -1.03
C ALA A 9 2.18 -16.03 -0.31
N ALA A 10 1.32 -15.50 0.55
CA ALA A 10 1.62 -14.32 1.37
C ALA A 10 2.76 -14.57 2.39
N ARG A 11 2.86 -15.79 2.97
CA ARG A 11 4.01 -16.15 3.83
C ARG A 11 5.30 -16.24 3.03
N GLN A 12 5.27 -16.86 1.85
CA GLN A 12 6.44 -16.96 0.98
C GLN A 12 6.91 -15.57 0.53
N PHE A 13 5.97 -14.70 0.18
CA PHE A 13 6.25 -13.30 -0.15
C PHE A 13 6.92 -12.57 1.03
N ALA A 14 6.34 -12.65 2.22
CA ALA A 14 6.90 -12.00 3.41
C ALA A 14 8.32 -12.49 3.74
N ASN A 15 8.57 -13.79 3.62
CA ASN A 15 9.89 -14.39 3.83
C ASN A 15 10.91 -13.93 2.76
N LYS A 16 10.49 -13.87 1.50
CA LYS A 16 11.34 -13.46 0.37
C LYS A 16 11.81 -12.01 0.51
N TRP A 17 10.93 -11.11 0.97
CA TRP A 17 11.19 -9.68 1.03
C TRP A 17 11.69 -9.20 2.39
N LYS A 18 11.80 -10.08 3.38
CA LYS A 18 12.28 -9.75 4.71
C LYS A 18 13.72 -9.23 4.68
N GLY A 19 13.95 -8.03 5.22
CA GLY A 19 15.26 -7.42 5.39
C GLY A 19 15.92 -6.94 4.09
N ARG A 20 15.17 -6.81 3.00
CA ARG A 20 15.65 -6.30 1.70
C ARG A 20 14.65 -5.34 1.08
N GLY A 21 15.13 -4.50 0.19
CA GLY A 21 14.31 -3.63 -0.65
C GLY A 21 14.93 -2.25 -0.82
N ARG A 22 15.27 -1.94 -2.07
CA ARG A 22 15.69 -0.63 -2.55
C ARG A 22 14.64 -0.13 -3.52
N GLU A 23 14.20 1.12 -3.31
CA GLU A 23 13.11 1.73 -4.07
C GLU A 23 13.35 1.66 -5.58
N ASP A 24 14.53 2.05 -6.02
CA ASP A 24 14.95 2.12 -7.41
C ASP A 24 15.23 0.75 -8.07
N GLU A 25 15.67 -0.24 -7.30
CA GLU A 25 16.04 -1.55 -7.82
C GLU A 25 14.91 -2.59 -7.67
N ASP A 26 14.24 -2.59 -6.53
CA ASP A 26 13.35 -3.66 -6.11
C ASP A 26 11.85 -3.29 -6.16
N GLY A 27 11.52 -1.98 -6.16
CA GLY A 27 10.13 -1.51 -5.98
C GLY A 27 9.16 -2.12 -6.98
N ARG A 28 9.51 -2.10 -8.27
CA ARG A 28 8.68 -2.70 -9.32
C ARG A 28 8.53 -4.21 -9.15
N SER A 29 9.61 -4.92 -8.84
CA SER A 29 9.62 -6.37 -8.66
C SER A 29 8.80 -6.79 -7.44
N TYR A 30 8.85 -6.02 -6.35
CA TYR A 30 8.06 -6.22 -5.14
C TYR A 30 6.56 -6.18 -5.44
N TRP A 31 6.09 -5.15 -6.14
CA TRP A 31 4.67 -5.00 -6.45
C TRP A 31 4.19 -5.99 -7.51
N ILE A 32 5.01 -6.33 -8.51
CA ILE A 32 4.66 -7.39 -9.46
C ILE A 32 4.52 -8.73 -8.74
N ASP A 33 5.46 -9.07 -7.86
CA ASP A 33 5.43 -10.32 -7.08
C ASP A 33 4.18 -10.37 -6.17
N PHE A 34 3.88 -9.28 -5.46
CA PHE A 34 2.70 -9.21 -4.60
C PHE A 34 1.40 -9.36 -5.38
N LEU A 35 1.24 -8.56 -6.43
CA LEU A 35 0.01 -8.56 -7.23
C LEU A 35 -0.22 -9.88 -7.94
N SER A 36 0.84 -10.51 -8.51
CA SER A 36 0.69 -11.76 -9.24
C SER A 36 0.60 -12.97 -8.34
N ASN A 37 1.52 -13.11 -7.39
CA ASN A 37 1.66 -14.35 -6.62
C ASN A 37 0.78 -14.37 -5.35
N VAL A 38 0.58 -13.23 -4.69
CA VAL A 38 -0.27 -13.17 -3.50
C VAL A 38 -1.72 -12.88 -3.87
N LEU A 39 -1.97 -11.89 -4.72
CA LEU A 39 -3.34 -11.49 -5.08
C LEU A 39 -3.89 -12.18 -6.35
N GLY A 40 -3.04 -12.90 -7.10
CA GLY A 40 -3.46 -13.63 -8.29
C GLY A 40 -3.84 -12.77 -9.50
N MET A 41 -3.32 -11.53 -9.56
CA MET A 41 -3.53 -10.65 -10.72
C MET A 41 -2.77 -11.21 -11.93
N ALA A 42 -3.49 -11.56 -12.98
CA ALA A 42 -2.89 -11.92 -14.26
C ALA A 42 -2.44 -10.66 -15.02
N ASN A 43 -1.37 -10.78 -15.81
CA ASN A 43 -0.87 -9.74 -16.71
C ASN A 43 -0.65 -8.39 -16.00
N VAL A 44 0.04 -8.41 -14.86
CA VAL A 44 0.26 -7.23 -14.01
C VAL A 44 0.79 -6.05 -14.82
N THR A 45 1.76 -6.28 -15.71
CA THR A 45 2.40 -5.22 -16.51
C THR A 45 1.48 -4.54 -17.53
N ASP A 46 0.36 -5.16 -17.87
CA ASP A 46 -0.63 -4.59 -18.79
C ASP A 46 -1.73 -3.82 -18.05
N ARG A 47 -1.87 -4.06 -16.74
CA ARG A 47 -2.93 -3.51 -15.89
C ARG A 47 -2.45 -2.46 -14.91
N VAL A 48 -1.14 -2.37 -14.72
CA VAL A 48 -0.50 -1.49 -13.74
C VAL A 48 0.47 -0.56 -14.44
N GLU A 49 0.32 0.72 -14.21
CA GLU A 49 1.24 1.75 -14.69
C GLU A 49 2.35 1.96 -13.65
N PHE A 50 3.57 1.57 -14.01
CA PHE A 50 4.78 1.88 -13.23
C PHE A 50 5.39 3.18 -13.73
N GLU A 51 5.92 4.02 -12.83
CA GLU A 51 6.55 5.30 -13.16
C GLU A 51 5.60 6.23 -13.94
N LYS A 52 4.30 6.24 -13.57
CA LYS A 52 3.30 7.10 -14.21
C LYS A 52 3.67 8.57 -14.06
N LYS A 53 3.78 9.25 -15.17
CA LYS A 53 4.10 10.69 -15.19
C LYS A 53 2.94 11.53 -14.69
N VAL A 54 3.24 12.50 -13.83
CA VAL A 54 2.34 13.55 -13.36
C VAL A 54 3.07 14.89 -13.36
N VAL A 55 2.38 15.96 -13.74
CA VAL A 55 2.96 17.31 -13.73
C VAL A 55 2.56 18.00 -12.43
N VAL A 56 3.54 18.38 -11.64
CA VAL A 56 3.37 19.08 -10.35
C VAL A 56 4.18 20.35 -10.39
N ASP A 57 3.52 21.50 -10.26
CA ASP A 57 4.15 22.85 -10.32
C ASP A 57 5.07 23.03 -11.55
N GLY A 58 4.60 22.60 -12.72
CA GLY A 58 5.33 22.69 -13.99
C GLY A 58 6.46 21.66 -14.17
N ASN A 59 6.71 20.80 -13.18
CA ASN A 59 7.74 19.76 -13.23
C ASN A 59 7.12 18.38 -13.40
N THR A 60 7.70 17.57 -14.28
CA THR A 60 7.29 16.16 -14.41
C THR A 60 7.83 15.36 -13.23
N LYS A 61 6.93 14.74 -12.49
CA LYS A 61 7.19 13.77 -11.43
C LYS A 61 6.70 12.40 -11.87
N ARG A 62 7.00 11.37 -11.08
CA ARG A 62 6.59 10.00 -11.37
C ARG A 62 5.96 9.39 -10.13
N ILE A 63 4.85 8.72 -10.36
CA ILE A 63 4.16 7.88 -9.37
C ILE A 63 4.74 6.48 -9.51
N ASP A 64 5.24 5.89 -8.44
CA ASP A 64 5.92 4.60 -8.50
C ASP A 64 5.01 3.50 -9.06
N VAL A 65 3.77 3.41 -8.54
CA VAL A 65 2.77 2.45 -9.02
C VAL A 65 1.39 3.10 -9.05
N TYR A 66 0.69 2.96 -10.17
CA TYR A 66 -0.70 3.37 -10.29
C TYR A 66 -1.54 2.24 -10.92
N ILE A 67 -2.68 1.94 -10.31
CA ILE A 67 -3.61 0.90 -10.79
C ILE A 67 -4.89 1.57 -11.27
N PRO A 68 -5.08 1.75 -12.59
CA PRO A 68 -6.22 2.50 -13.14
C PRO A 68 -7.57 1.88 -12.79
N GLU A 69 -7.66 0.54 -12.79
CA GLU A 69 -8.93 -0.17 -12.60
C GLU A 69 -9.52 0.02 -11.21
N THR A 70 -8.69 0.17 -10.19
CA THR A 70 -9.09 0.27 -8.79
C THR A 70 -8.83 1.64 -8.19
N HIS A 71 -8.25 2.55 -8.99
CA HIS A 71 -7.86 3.89 -8.54
C HIS A 71 -6.98 3.87 -7.30
N VAL A 72 -5.92 3.06 -7.36
CA VAL A 72 -4.89 2.98 -6.31
C VAL A 72 -3.62 3.64 -6.77
N LEU A 73 -3.06 4.50 -5.93
CA LEU A 73 -1.74 5.12 -6.08
C LEU A 73 -0.83 4.62 -4.97
N ILE A 74 0.37 4.16 -5.33
CA ILE A 74 1.35 3.67 -4.37
C ILE A 74 2.62 4.50 -4.47
N GLU A 75 3.11 4.96 -3.33
CA GLU A 75 4.41 5.59 -3.14
C GLU A 75 5.32 4.63 -2.39
N GLN A 76 6.39 4.19 -3.04
CA GLN A 76 7.35 3.25 -2.49
C GLN A 76 8.57 3.98 -1.94
N LYS A 77 9.07 3.53 -0.80
CA LYS A 77 10.32 3.99 -0.20
C LYS A 77 11.25 2.81 0.06
N SER A 78 12.55 3.06 0.11
CA SER A 78 13.54 2.04 0.45
C SER A 78 13.37 1.55 1.88
N LEU A 79 13.76 0.31 2.13
CA LEU A 79 13.78 -0.30 3.45
C LEU A 79 14.52 0.61 4.47
N GLY A 80 13.94 0.76 5.65
CA GLY A 80 14.48 1.61 6.73
C GLY A 80 14.07 3.08 6.64
N LYS A 81 13.36 3.51 5.59
CA LYS A 81 12.75 4.85 5.56
C LYS A 81 11.43 4.83 6.34
N ALA A 82 11.29 5.76 7.28
CA ALA A 82 10.05 5.91 8.03
C ALA A 82 8.93 6.50 7.16
N LEU A 83 7.73 5.93 7.24
CA LEU A 83 6.59 6.34 6.42
C LEU A 83 5.84 7.56 6.99
N ASP A 84 6.12 7.94 8.23
CA ASP A 84 5.54 9.10 8.93
C ASP A 84 6.52 10.28 9.08
N GLN A 85 7.75 10.13 8.63
CA GLN A 85 8.75 11.20 8.68
C GLN A 85 8.87 11.91 7.34
N LYS A 86 9.16 13.21 7.43
CA LYS A 86 9.46 14.01 6.26
C LYS A 86 10.81 13.61 5.67
N ILE A 87 10.83 13.42 4.38
CA ILE A 87 12.00 13.07 3.60
C ILE A 87 12.24 14.21 2.61
N MET A 88 13.50 14.60 2.44
CA MET A 88 13.88 15.58 1.43
C MET A 88 13.60 15.02 0.03
N ASN A 89 12.72 15.67 -0.70
CA ASN A 89 12.38 15.32 -2.08
C ASN A 89 13.09 16.22 -3.08
N SER A 90 13.08 15.82 -4.34
CA SER A 90 13.61 16.65 -5.44
C SER A 90 12.90 18.00 -5.47
N GLY A 91 13.66 19.09 -5.35
CA GLY A 91 13.15 20.46 -5.28
C GLY A 91 13.16 21.07 -3.87
N SER A 92 13.93 20.49 -2.93
CA SER A 92 14.12 20.96 -1.56
C SER A 92 12.84 21.09 -0.73
N VAL A 93 11.84 20.24 -1.02
CA VAL A 93 10.59 20.15 -0.26
C VAL A 93 10.63 18.91 0.60
N GLU A 94 10.44 19.08 1.91
CA GLU A 94 10.31 17.97 2.85
C GLU A 94 8.85 17.54 2.96
N LEU A 95 8.57 16.30 2.54
CA LEU A 95 7.24 15.70 2.58
C LEU A 95 7.33 14.30 3.21
N THR A 96 6.27 13.90 3.91
CA THR A 96 6.08 12.49 4.20
C THR A 96 5.75 11.72 2.91
N PRO A 97 5.99 10.41 2.82
CA PRO A 97 5.55 9.61 1.66
C PRO A 97 4.06 9.79 1.33
N TYR A 98 3.21 9.93 2.36
CA TYR A 98 1.79 10.21 2.16
C TYR A 98 1.55 11.60 1.55
N ASP A 99 2.19 12.65 2.05
CA ASP A 99 2.04 14.00 1.50
C ASP A 99 2.54 14.08 0.05
N GLN A 100 3.62 13.35 -0.27
CA GLN A 100 4.14 13.24 -1.62
C GLN A 100 3.12 12.57 -2.55
N ALA A 101 2.60 11.41 -2.16
CA ALA A 101 1.58 10.66 -2.90
C ALA A 101 0.29 11.49 -3.07
N LYS A 102 -0.16 12.15 -2.00
CA LYS A 102 -1.33 13.04 -2.03
C LYS A 102 -1.13 14.20 -3.00
N ARG A 103 0.04 14.83 -2.99
CA ARG A 103 0.36 15.92 -3.93
C ARG A 103 0.32 15.43 -5.39
N TYR A 104 0.80 14.22 -5.67
CA TYR A 104 0.67 13.63 -7.00
C TYR A 104 -0.79 13.37 -7.36
N ASN A 105 -1.56 12.79 -6.46
CA ASN A 105 -2.98 12.53 -6.65
C ASN A 105 -3.77 13.84 -6.90
N ASP A 106 -3.47 14.91 -6.18
CA ASP A 106 -4.13 16.21 -6.35
C ASP A 106 -3.89 16.82 -7.74
N ASN A 107 -2.82 16.43 -8.42
CA ASN A 107 -2.45 16.89 -9.77
C ASN A 107 -2.84 15.91 -10.90
N LEU A 108 -3.43 14.76 -10.59
CA LEU A 108 -3.99 13.87 -11.61
C LEU A 108 -5.31 14.42 -12.18
N PRO A 109 -5.65 14.08 -13.44
CA PRO A 109 -6.98 14.34 -14.00
C PRO A 109 -8.07 13.77 -13.09
N TYR A 110 -9.26 14.41 -13.10
CA TYR A 110 -10.34 14.02 -12.18
C TYR A 110 -10.73 12.54 -12.28
N ASN A 111 -10.78 11.99 -13.49
CA ASN A 111 -11.11 10.59 -13.77
C ASN A 111 -9.99 9.61 -13.43
N GLU A 112 -8.79 10.10 -13.09
CA GLU A 112 -7.63 9.29 -12.68
C GLU A 112 -7.30 9.47 -11.20
N LYS A 113 -8.05 10.29 -10.48
CA LYS A 113 -7.82 10.49 -9.05
C LYS A 113 -7.89 9.18 -8.30
N ALA A 114 -6.83 8.89 -7.54
CA ALA A 114 -6.80 7.71 -6.72
C ALA A 114 -7.77 7.86 -5.53
N ARG A 115 -8.56 6.82 -5.33
CA ARG A 115 -9.37 6.64 -4.15
C ARG A 115 -8.53 6.16 -2.96
N TRP A 116 -7.58 5.30 -3.25
CA TRP A 116 -6.70 4.73 -2.25
C TRP A 116 -5.27 5.19 -2.48
N ILE A 117 -4.65 5.69 -1.43
CA ILE A 117 -3.21 5.93 -1.41
C ILE A 117 -2.56 4.88 -0.53
N ILE A 118 -1.50 4.28 -1.03
CA ILE A 118 -0.67 3.34 -0.28
C ILE A 118 0.74 3.91 -0.20
N THR A 119 1.34 3.86 0.99
CA THR A 119 2.77 4.08 1.17
C THR A 119 3.42 2.81 1.66
N SER A 120 4.61 2.50 1.16
CA SER A 120 5.34 1.28 1.53
C SER A 120 6.84 1.52 1.62
N ASN A 121 7.51 0.73 2.46
CA ASN A 121 8.96 0.72 2.61
C ASN A 121 9.54 -0.70 2.67
N PHE A 122 8.85 -1.67 2.04
CA PHE A 122 9.15 -3.11 2.06
C PHE A 122 8.90 -3.79 3.42
N SER A 123 8.98 -3.09 4.55
CA SER A 123 8.64 -3.63 5.88
C SER A 123 7.17 -3.38 6.24
N ASP A 124 6.62 -2.28 5.75
CA ASP A 124 5.30 -1.80 6.11
C ASP A 124 4.54 -1.34 4.88
N ILE A 125 3.23 -1.56 4.89
CA ILE A 125 2.26 -1.07 3.92
C ILE A 125 1.20 -0.30 4.69
N TRP A 126 1.05 0.98 4.38
CA TRP A 126 0.05 1.85 5.00
C TRP A 126 -0.96 2.28 3.97
N ILE A 127 -2.25 2.07 4.25
CA ILE A 127 -3.38 2.29 3.35
C ILE A 127 -4.21 3.48 3.85
N TYR A 128 -4.52 4.41 2.95
CA TYR A 128 -5.33 5.59 3.23
C TYR A 128 -6.56 5.62 2.31
N ASP A 129 -7.77 5.73 2.88
CA ASP A 129 -9.00 5.99 2.11
C ASP A 129 -9.17 7.49 1.89
N MET A 130 -9.00 7.94 0.66
CA MET A 130 -9.11 9.36 0.30
C MET A 130 -10.56 9.90 0.31
N ASN A 131 -11.55 9.02 0.43
CA ASN A 131 -12.94 9.40 0.64
C ASN A 131 -13.29 9.61 2.12
N ALA A 132 -12.40 9.23 3.04
CA ALA A 132 -12.58 9.55 4.45
C ALA A 132 -12.43 11.05 4.69
N ARG A 133 -13.21 11.59 5.63
CA ARG A 133 -13.13 13.01 6.01
C ARG A 133 -11.71 13.40 6.47
N VAL A 134 -11.07 12.51 7.21
CA VAL A 134 -9.67 12.59 7.63
C VAL A 134 -9.06 11.21 7.33
N PRO A 135 -8.24 11.07 6.28
CA PRO A 135 -7.60 9.80 5.97
C PRO A 135 -6.61 9.42 7.07
N GLU A 136 -6.88 8.29 7.72
CA GLU A 136 -5.97 7.67 8.68
C GLU A 136 -5.36 6.41 8.09
N ALA A 137 -4.09 6.12 8.45
CA ALA A 137 -3.39 4.96 7.93
C ALA A 137 -3.88 3.66 8.57
N VAL A 138 -4.33 2.71 7.76
CA VAL A 138 -4.41 1.30 8.15
C VAL A 138 -3.04 0.66 7.90
N LYS A 139 -2.38 0.25 8.97
CA LYS A 139 -0.99 -0.21 8.94
C LYS A 139 -0.90 -1.73 8.92
N ILE A 140 -0.08 -2.25 8.03
CA ILE A 140 0.17 -3.68 7.87
C ILE A 140 1.68 -3.86 7.78
N SER A 141 2.28 -4.57 8.73
CA SER A 141 3.69 -4.97 8.61
C SER A 141 3.83 -6.17 7.65
N LEU A 142 5.02 -6.33 7.09
CA LEU A 142 5.33 -7.44 6.17
C LEU A 142 4.97 -8.81 6.79
N GLY A 143 5.24 -9.00 8.09
CA GLY A 143 4.94 -10.23 8.80
C GLY A 143 3.44 -10.49 9.02
N GLU A 144 2.62 -9.44 9.00
CA GLU A 144 1.16 -9.55 9.16
C GLU A 144 0.42 -9.81 7.86
N ILE A 145 1.07 -9.63 6.70
CA ILE A 145 0.43 -9.82 5.39
C ILE A 145 -0.32 -11.16 5.29
N PRO A 146 0.20 -12.31 5.76
CA PRO A 146 -0.52 -13.57 5.68
C PRO A 146 -1.88 -13.61 6.38
N GLY A 147 -2.07 -12.78 7.41
CA GLY A 147 -3.34 -12.63 8.12
C GLY A 147 -4.20 -11.46 7.64
N LYS A 148 -3.58 -10.45 7.04
CA LYS A 148 -4.22 -9.17 6.68
C LYS A 148 -4.28 -8.89 5.17
N TYR A 149 -3.80 -9.82 4.31
CA TYR A 149 -3.81 -9.63 2.85
C TYR A 149 -5.19 -9.26 2.27
N PRO A 150 -6.34 -9.69 2.84
CA PRO A 150 -7.61 -9.29 2.28
C PRO A 150 -7.90 -7.78 2.35
N LEU A 151 -7.24 -7.04 3.25
CA LEU A 151 -7.26 -5.57 3.24
C LEU A 151 -6.62 -4.98 1.96
N LEU A 152 -5.74 -5.74 1.31
CA LEU A 152 -5.07 -5.36 0.08
C LEU A 152 -5.85 -5.78 -1.19
N ASP A 153 -7.04 -6.38 -1.03
CA ASP A 153 -7.95 -6.67 -2.14
C ASP A 153 -8.40 -5.41 -2.91
N ILE A 154 -8.30 -4.24 -2.28
CA ILE A 154 -8.47 -2.93 -2.93
C ILE A 154 -7.57 -2.74 -4.16
N LEU A 155 -6.45 -3.46 -4.24
CA LEU A 155 -5.53 -3.44 -5.38
C LEU A 155 -6.08 -4.15 -6.62
N ILE A 156 -6.99 -5.10 -6.44
CA ILE A 156 -7.49 -5.98 -7.52
C ILE A 156 -9.01 -5.96 -7.70
N LYS A 157 -9.75 -5.49 -6.70
CA LYS A 157 -11.22 -5.47 -6.71
C LYS A 157 -11.73 -4.03 -6.64
N LYS A 158 -12.70 -3.72 -7.51
CA LYS A 158 -13.46 -2.47 -7.43
C LYS A 158 -14.33 -2.43 -6.17
N ASP A 159 -15.18 -1.89 -5.78
CA ASP A 159 -16.24 -1.91 -4.75
C ASP A 159 -16.01 -2.77 -3.47
N VAL A 160 -14.78 -2.81 -2.97
CA VAL A 160 -14.47 -3.50 -1.69
C VAL A 160 -14.57 -2.59 -0.45
N GLN A 161 -15.05 -1.37 -0.62
CA GLN A 161 -15.08 -0.36 0.46
C GLN A 161 -15.76 -0.86 1.72
N LYS A 162 -16.96 -1.44 1.60
CA LYS A 162 -17.70 -1.97 2.75
C LYS A 162 -16.95 -3.10 3.42
N ILE A 163 -16.43 -4.03 2.62
CA ILE A 163 -15.65 -5.17 3.09
C ILE A 163 -14.36 -4.69 3.78
N PHE A 164 -13.66 -3.72 3.20
CA PHE A 164 -12.46 -3.13 3.78
C PHE A 164 -12.73 -2.56 5.18
N HIS A 165 -13.77 -1.75 5.33
CA HIS A 165 -14.09 -1.15 6.62
C HIS A 165 -14.59 -2.18 7.65
N GLU A 166 -15.39 -3.16 7.24
CA GLU A 166 -15.81 -4.26 8.13
C GLU A 166 -14.61 -5.08 8.62
N MET A 167 -13.65 -5.35 7.76
CA MET A 167 -12.41 -6.05 8.12
C MET A 167 -11.51 -5.20 9.00
N GLU A 168 -11.35 -3.91 8.71
CA GLU A 168 -10.59 -2.98 9.54
C GLU A 168 -11.13 -2.95 10.97
N VAL A 169 -12.46 -2.84 11.13
CA VAL A 169 -13.12 -2.87 12.45
C VAL A 169 -12.89 -4.20 13.15
N SER A 170 -13.01 -5.33 12.43
CA SER A 170 -12.79 -6.66 12.99
C SER A 170 -11.36 -6.88 13.48
N ILE A 171 -10.37 -6.39 12.73
CA ILE A 171 -8.95 -6.45 13.11
C ILE A 171 -8.70 -5.60 14.34
N LYS A 172 -9.16 -4.34 14.35
CA LYS A 172 -9.02 -3.45 15.51
C LYS A 172 -9.66 -4.04 16.77
N ALA A 173 -10.84 -4.66 16.64
CA ALA A 173 -11.49 -5.34 17.75
C ALA A 173 -10.66 -6.52 18.26
N GLY A 174 -10.09 -7.33 17.36
CA GLY A 174 -9.20 -8.44 17.72
C GLY A 174 -7.95 -7.99 18.45
N ASP A 175 -7.32 -6.91 17.98
CA ASP A 175 -6.13 -6.33 18.61
C ASP A 175 -6.43 -5.83 20.05
N ILE A 176 -7.59 -5.18 20.25
CA ILE A 176 -8.05 -4.72 21.57
C ILE A 176 -8.29 -5.90 22.51
N VAL A 177 -8.96 -6.95 22.04
CA VAL A 177 -9.20 -8.17 22.83
C VAL A 177 -7.89 -8.83 23.21
N GLY A 178 -6.91 -8.89 22.30
CA GLY A 178 -5.56 -9.39 22.57
C GLY A 178 -4.84 -8.62 23.69
N LEU A 179 -4.87 -7.29 23.62
CA LEU A 179 -4.29 -6.41 24.65
C LEU A 179 -4.96 -6.58 26.02
N LEU A 180 -6.30 -6.72 26.05
CA LEU A 180 -7.03 -6.99 27.29
C LEU A 180 -6.64 -8.34 27.88
N TYR A 181 -6.54 -9.38 27.06
CA TYR A 181 -6.12 -10.71 27.52
C TYR A 181 -4.72 -10.69 28.12
N GLU A 182 -3.76 -10.03 27.46
CA GLU A 182 -2.39 -9.86 28.00
C GLU A 182 -2.38 -9.07 29.32
N ALA A 183 -3.26 -8.09 29.47
CA ALA A 183 -3.37 -7.31 30.71
C ALA A 183 -3.92 -8.14 31.88
N PHE A 184 -4.80 -9.12 31.62
CA PHE A 184 -5.34 -10.02 32.63
C PHE A 184 -4.37 -11.14 33.07
N LEU A 185 -3.35 -11.43 32.25
CA LEU A 185 -2.34 -12.44 32.58
C LEU A 185 -1.18 -11.92 33.45
N LYS A 186 -1.13 -10.61 33.68
CA LYS A 186 -0.13 -9.93 34.56
C LYS A 186 -0.67 -9.74 35.97
#